data_da77d0570359210b5cd6917c0441e14d
#
_entry.id   da77d0570359210b5cd6917c0441e14d
#
_cell.length_a   1.000
_cell.length_b   1.000
_cell.length_c   1.000
_cell.angle_alpha   90.00
_cell.angle_beta   90.00
_cell.angle_gamma   90.00
#
_symmetry.space_group_name_H-M   'P 1'
#
loop_
_entity.id
_entity.type
_entity.pdbx_description
1 polymer ?
#
loop_
_entity_poly.entity_id
_entity_poly.type
_entity_poly.pdbx_seq_one_letter_code
_entity_poly.pdbx_strand_id
1 'polypeptide(L)'
;MYTQRSALRWKGILSILCLTATLSASAQRTYTLDECLRLGAENNLTLRNSQLDELYRTVKASVDAGVTLPNALMKVELQQQNTASNRLKTANGLRINKLLLAQQMGIEEADFDVPFDAFPTFEAPETQFVEPTSGLSQRTDSRLLDIQVQHAQINRRMTLGNYLPTVALGGAYIYHDFMGKDTRAAIVMATVSVPLSGWWGGSHALRRDKLKVQHAQNAREDARQLMRVDIETKWSNLSEAYLQIDLARRSVASATENLRLNRDSYEAGTVPLTNLLDAQTQLRLARDRYTEACTAYCNARTAYRQAVGEQGARIVPELSQFLCRRI
;
A
#
# COMPACT_ATOMS: atom_id res chain seq x y z
N MET A 1 -36.44 29.33 40.17
CA MET A 1 -34.97 29.54 40.35
C MET A 1 -34.13 28.46 39.67
N TYR A 2 -34.59 27.94 38.54
CA TYR A 2 -33.96 26.80 37.83
C TYR A 2 -33.61 27.06 36.36
N THR A 3 -33.81 28.26 35.83
CA THR A 3 -33.61 28.58 34.39
C THR A 3 -32.35 29.36 34.07
N GLN A 4 -31.54 29.75 35.07
CA GLN A 4 -30.33 30.56 34.80
C GLN A 4 -29.01 29.76 34.70
N ARG A 5 -29.00 28.47 35.07
CA ARG A 5 -27.78 27.65 35.02
C ARG A 5 -27.52 26.95 33.68
N SER A 6 -28.51 26.84 32.82
CA SER A 6 -28.38 26.21 31.49
C SER A 6 -27.79 27.16 30.44
N ALA A 7 -28.06 28.44 30.51
CA ALA A 7 -27.57 29.43 29.56
C ALA A 7 -26.05 29.71 29.66
N LEU A 8 -25.46 29.51 30.84
CA LEU A 8 -24.03 29.72 31.06
C LEU A 8 -23.16 28.58 30.49
N ARG A 9 -23.71 27.33 30.54
CA ARG A 9 -22.99 26.15 30.00
C ARG A 9 -22.95 26.12 28.48
N TRP A 10 -23.96 26.64 27.81
CA TRP A 10 -24.00 26.73 26.34
C TRP A 10 -23.08 27.80 25.77
N LYS A 11 -22.93 28.92 26.48
CA LYS A 11 -21.96 29.98 26.08
C LYS A 11 -20.51 29.53 26.19
N GLY A 12 -20.19 28.68 27.18
CA GLY A 12 -18.86 28.08 27.30
C GLY A 12 -18.53 27.07 26.20
N ILE A 13 -19.48 26.25 25.79
CA ILE A 13 -19.30 25.25 24.72
C ILE A 13 -19.19 25.93 23.35
N LEU A 14 -19.96 26.98 23.09
CA LEU A 14 -19.85 27.76 21.83
C LEU A 14 -18.50 28.50 21.73
N SER A 15 -17.97 28.99 22.86
CA SER A 15 -16.68 29.68 22.89
C SER A 15 -15.50 28.74 22.67
N ILE A 16 -15.58 27.49 23.16
CA ILE A 16 -14.56 26.45 22.92
C ILE A 16 -14.65 25.95 21.48
N LEU A 17 -15.85 25.84 20.90
CA LEU A 17 -16.02 25.43 19.49
C LEU A 17 -15.50 26.47 18.50
N CYS A 18 -15.60 27.78 18.81
CA CYS A 18 -14.99 28.85 18.01
C CYS A 18 -13.48 28.94 18.15
N LEU A 19 -12.90 28.55 19.29
CA LEU A 19 -11.45 28.60 19.51
C LEU A 19 -10.72 27.46 18.79
N THR A 20 -11.39 26.34 18.52
CA THR A 20 -10.82 25.21 17.75
C THR A 20 -10.90 25.41 16.24
N ALA A 21 -11.73 26.32 15.75
CA ALA A 21 -11.87 26.63 14.33
C ALA A 21 -10.79 27.58 13.78
N THR A 22 -9.99 28.23 14.63
CA THR A 22 -9.00 29.22 14.19
C THR A 22 -7.56 28.69 14.08
N LEU A 23 -7.32 27.40 14.35
CA LEU A 23 -6.01 26.76 14.26
C LEU A 23 -5.75 25.99 12.96
N SER A 24 -6.65 26.09 11.99
CA SER A 24 -6.41 25.58 10.62
C SER A 24 -5.80 26.66 9.73
N ALA A 25 -4.74 27.31 10.19
CA ALA A 25 -3.87 28.07 9.28
C ALA A 25 -3.13 27.01 8.43
N SER A 26 -3.72 26.69 7.28
CA SER A 26 -3.04 25.98 6.21
C SER A 26 -1.74 26.74 5.93
N ALA A 27 -0.60 26.15 6.25
CA ALA A 27 0.67 26.61 5.73
C ALA A 27 0.62 26.40 4.22
N GLN A 28 0.07 27.38 3.49
CA GLN A 28 0.24 27.48 2.04
C GLN A 28 1.73 27.60 1.81
N ARG A 29 2.35 26.54 1.23
CA ARG A 29 3.70 26.66 0.71
C ARG A 29 3.67 27.74 -0.35
N THR A 30 4.22 28.89 -0.06
CA THR A 30 4.45 29.96 -1.03
C THR A 30 5.65 29.52 -1.88
N TYR A 31 5.37 29.10 -3.10
CA TYR A 31 6.40 28.87 -4.10
C TYR A 31 6.95 30.21 -4.57
N THR A 32 8.25 30.36 -4.68
CA THR A 32 8.84 31.49 -5.35
C THR A 32 8.53 31.44 -6.85
N LEU A 33 8.48 32.59 -7.51
CA LEU A 33 8.22 32.65 -8.96
C LEU A 33 9.18 31.77 -9.74
N ASP A 34 10.46 31.69 -9.34
CA ASP A 34 11.47 30.85 -9.97
C ASP A 34 11.22 29.35 -9.76
N GLU A 35 10.71 28.95 -8.59
CA GLU A 35 10.28 27.56 -8.35
C GLU A 35 9.06 27.19 -9.17
N CYS A 36 8.08 28.09 -9.29
CA CYS A 36 6.90 27.87 -10.14
C CYS A 36 7.30 27.77 -11.62
N LEU A 37 8.20 28.64 -12.09
CA LEU A 37 8.69 28.63 -13.47
C LEU A 37 9.53 27.36 -13.74
N ARG A 38 10.37 26.94 -12.81
CA ARG A 38 11.18 25.72 -12.94
C ARG A 38 10.29 24.46 -12.93
N LEU A 39 9.34 24.35 -12.01
CA LEU A 39 8.39 23.24 -11.98
C LEU A 39 7.47 23.25 -13.19
N GLY A 40 7.05 24.42 -13.66
CA GLY A 40 6.30 24.58 -14.90
C GLY A 40 7.09 24.17 -16.12
N ALA A 41 8.36 24.54 -16.22
CA ALA A 41 9.22 24.18 -17.33
C ALA A 41 9.60 22.68 -17.32
N GLU A 42 9.81 22.10 -16.14
CA GLU A 42 10.18 20.69 -16.01
C GLU A 42 9.02 19.72 -16.23
N ASN A 43 7.80 20.09 -15.86
CA ASN A 43 6.64 19.21 -15.86
C ASN A 43 5.56 19.55 -16.89
N ASN A 44 5.71 20.64 -17.64
CA ASN A 44 4.67 21.06 -18.57
C ASN A 44 4.75 20.28 -19.90
N LEU A 45 3.86 19.30 -20.04
CA LEU A 45 3.64 18.57 -21.31
C LEU A 45 3.32 19.49 -22.48
N THR A 46 2.72 20.66 -22.22
CA THR A 46 2.40 21.68 -23.22
C THR A 46 3.67 22.34 -23.77
N LEU A 47 4.65 22.63 -22.89
CA LEU A 47 5.96 23.16 -23.31
C LEU A 47 6.75 22.15 -24.15
N ARG A 48 6.65 20.86 -23.85
CA ARG A 48 7.27 19.79 -24.65
C ARG A 48 6.63 19.62 -26.02
N ASN A 49 5.32 19.77 -26.11
CA ASN A 49 4.61 19.76 -27.38
C ASN A 49 5.00 20.99 -28.21
N SER A 50 5.13 22.18 -27.59
CA SER A 50 5.59 23.38 -28.29
C SER A 50 6.99 23.27 -28.84
N GLN A 51 7.91 22.58 -28.15
CA GLN A 51 9.27 22.31 -28.66
C GLN A 51 9.25 21.39 -29.88
N LEU A 52 8.40 20.35 -29.89
CA LEU A 52 8.23 19.48 -31.04
C LEU A 52 7.54 20.21 -32.21
N ASP A 53 6.61 21.08 -31.92
CA ASP A 53 5.92 21.89 -32.94
C ASP A 53 6.87 22.95 -33.53
N GLU A 54 7.73 23.53 -32.73
CA GLU A 54 8.78 24.45 -33.21
C GLU A 54 9.82 23.71 -34.04
N LEU A 55 10.28 22.51 -33.61
CA LEU A 55 11.16 21.68 -34.40
C LEU A 55 10.51 21.28 -35.71
N TYR A 56 9.24 20.94 -35.74
CA TYR A 56 8.51 20.63 -36.97
C TYR A 56 8.50 21.83 -37.94
N ARG A 57 8.22 23.06 -37.46
CA ARG A 57 8.22 24.26 -38.27
C ARG A 57 9.60 24.53 -38.85
N THR A 58 10.64 24.41 -38.04
CA THR A 58 12.04 24.63 -38.47
C THR A 58 12.47 23.61 -39.53
N VAL A 59 12.18 22.32 -39.30
CA VAL A 59 12.50 21.26 -40.27
C VAL A 59 11.69 21.42 -41.56
N LYS A 60 10.42 21.79 -41.46
CA LYS A 60 9.56 22.04 -42.61
C LYS A 60 10.13 23.19 -43.47
N ALA A 61 10.46 24.31 -42.83
CA ALA A 61 11.08 25.43 -43.54
C ALA A 61 12.41 25.04 -44.23
N SER A 62 13.20 24.18 -43.61
CA SER A 62 14.46 23.67 -44.19
C SER A 62 14.23 22.71 -45.37
N VAL A 63 13.17 21.90 -45.34
CA VAL A 63 12.75 21.04 -46.46
C VAL A 63 12.19 21.88 -47.60
N ASP A 64 11.34 22.85 -47.31
CA ASP A 64 10.75 23.76 -48.32
C ASP A 64 11.84 24.61 -49.02
N ALA A 65 12.92 24.92 -48.29
CA ALA A 65 14.10 25.60 -48.83
C ALA A 65 15.09 24.66 -49.58
N GLY A 66 14.80 23.35 -49.64
CA GLY A 66 15.68 22.36 -50.29
C GLY A 66 16.99 22.04 -49.55
N VAL A 67 17.11 22.50 -48.29
CA VAL A 67 18.33 22.28 -47.47
C VAL A 67 18.34 20.90 -46.83
N THR A 68 17.14 20.36 -46.53
CA THR A 68 16.99 19.08 -45.82
C THR A 68 16.06 18.15 -46.62
N LEU A 69 16.28 16.83 -46.50
CA LEU A 69 15.48 15.83 -47.20
C LEU A 69 14.08 15.70 -46.58
N PRO A 70 13.03 15.38 -47.37
CA PRO A 70 11.66 15.20 -46.88
C PRO A 70 11.51 14.12 -45.78
N ASN A 71 12.39 13.12 -45.73
CA ASN A 71 12.37 12.08 -44.71
C ASN A 71 12.65 12.63 -43.30
N ALA A 72 13.32 13.77 -43.19
CA ALA A 72 13.53 14.42 -41.90
C ALA A 72 12.20 14.93 -41.29
N LEU A 73 11.34 15.50 -42.16
CA LEU A 73 10.00 15.93 -41.72
C LEU A 73 9.16 14.75 -41.27
N MET A 74 9.15 13.64 -42.01
CA MET A 74 8.43 12.41 -41.65
C MET A 74 8.87 11.85 -40.30
N LYS A 75 10.16 11.96 -39.93
CA LYS A 75 10.66 11.54 -38.61
C LYS A 75 10.11 12.39 -37.48
N VAL A 76 10.03 13.70 -37.67
CA VAL A 76 9.44 14.59 -36.66
C VAL A 76 7.94 14.33 -36.52
N GLU A 77 7.22 14.13 -37.61
CA GLU A 77 5.79 13.76 -37.59
C GLU A 77 5.56 12.45 -36.85
N LEU A 78 6.39 11.42 -37.13
CA LEU A 78 6.29 10.14 -36.38
C LEU A 78 6.54 10.33 -34.91
N GLN A 79 7.49 11.18 -34.52
CA GLN A 79 7.77 11.47 -33.12
C GLN A 79 6.60 12.21 -32.45
N GLN A 80 5.95 13.15 -33.15
CA GLN A 80 4.73 13.81 -32.66
C GLN A 80 3.59 12.81 -32.45
N GLN A 81 3.36 11.92 -33.44
CA GLN A 81 2.31 10.88 -33.32
C GLN A 81 2.58 9.91 -32.16
N ASN A 82 3.83 9.48 -31.97
CA ASN A 82 4.24 8.64 -30.85
C ASN A 82 4.01 9.35 -29.51
N THR A 83 4.32 10.63 -29.43
CA THR A 83 4.11 11.45 -28.23
C THR A 83 2.61 11.60 -27.91
N ALA A 84 1.78 11.87 -28.93
CA ALA A 84 0.33 11.94 -28.81
C ALA A 84 -0.27 10.59 -28.35
N SER A 85 0.18 9.46 -28.94
CA SER A 85 -0.25 8.13 -28.52
C SER A 85 0.09 7.82 -27.07
N ASN A 86 1.33 8.13 -26.65
CA ASN A 86 1.75 7.92 -25.25
C ASN A 86 0.95 8.78 -24.29
N ARG A 87 0.64 10.03 -24.64
CA ARG A 87 -0.23 10.91 -23.86
C ARG A 87 -1.61 10.32 -23.64
N LEU A 88 -2.24 9.78 -24.70
CA LEU A 88 -3.54 9.11 -24.60
C LEU A 88 -3.49 7.89 -23.66
N LYS A 89 -2.46 7.05 -23.80
CA LYS A 89 -2.26 5.88 -22.93
C LYS A 89 -2.10 6.29 -21.47
N THR A 90 -1.28 7.31 -21.21
CA THR A 90 -1.04 7.80 -19.84
C THR A 90 -2.32 8.41 -19.22
N ALA A 91 -3.06 9.22 -20.01
CA ALA A 91 -4.32 9.80 -19.54
C ALA A 91 -5.37 8.72 -19.20
N ASN A 92 -5.47 7.67 -20.04
CA ASN A 92 -6.36 6.56 -19.77
C ASN A 92 -5.89 5.75 -18.53
N GLY A 93 -4.60 5.49 -18.39
CA GLY A 93 -4.03 4.83 -17.23
C GLY A 93 -4.28 5.61 -15.93
N LEU A 94 -4.13 6.93 -15.95
CA LEU A 94 -4.44 7.79 -14.81
C LEU A 94 -5.91 7.69 -14.42
N ARG A 95 -6.82 7.75 -15.41
CA ARG A 95 -8.26 7.60 -15.15
C ARG A 95 -8.60 6.26 -14.52
N ILE A 96 -8.02 5.15 -15.03
CA ILE A 96 -8.25 3.81 -14.47
C ILE A 96 -7.72 3.74 -13.03
N ASN A 97 -6.53 4.25 -12.75
CA ASN A 97 -5.96 4.25 -11.40
C ASN A 97 -6.78 5.12 -10.43
N LYS A 98 -7.31 6.27 -10.87
CA LYS A 98 -8.24 7.07 -10.07
C LYS A 98 -9.52 6.29 -9.74
N LEU A 99 -10.10 5.55 -10.70
CA LEU A 99 -11.27 4.69 -10.45
C LEU A 99 -10.98 3.57 -9.44
N LEU A 100 -9.82 2.90 -9.56
CA LEU A 100 -9.40 1.87 -8.61
C LEU A 100 -9.19 2.44 -7.20
N LEU A 101 -8.59 3.62 -7.10
CA LEU A 101 -8.40 4.29 -5.82
C LEU A 101 -9.74 4.72 -5.21
N ALA A 102 -10.68 5.27 -6.01
CA ALA A 102 -12.04 5.61 -5.60
C ALA A 102 -12.77 4.38 -5.03
N GLN A 103 -12.68 3.25 -5.73
CA GLN A 103 -13.26 1.98 -5.27
C GLN A 103 -12.68 1.55 -3.91
N GLN A 104 -11.36 1.64 -3.73
CA GLN A 104 -10.73 1.27 -2.46
C GLN A 104 -11.10 2.22 -1.31
N MET A 105 -11.32 3.49 -1.61
CA MET A 105 -11.77 4.49 -0.64
C MET A 105 -13.28 4.45 -0.37
N GLY A 106 -14.06 3.69 -1.17
CA GLY A 106 -15.52 3.64 -1.07
C GLY A 106 -16.21 4.92 -1.55
N ILE A 107 -15.59 5.67 -2.46
CA ILE A 107 -16.12 6.91 -3.05
C ILE A 107 -16.70 6.58 -4.43
N GLU A 108 -17.93 7.02 -4.71
CA GLU A 108 -18.57 6.77 -6.01
C GLU A 108 -18.02 7.65 -7.14
N GLU A 109 -17.57 8.87 -6.81
CA GLU A 109 -17.01 9.81 -7.78
C GLU A 109 -15.49 9.66 -7.88
N ALA A 110 -14.98 9.49 -9.11
CA ALA A 110 -13.55 9.41 -9.41
C ALA A 110 -12.95 10.77 -9.84
N ASP A 111 -13.72 11.86 -9.73
CA ASP A 111 -13.25 13.21 -10.09
C ASP A 111 -12.58 13.90 -8.89
N PHE A 112 -11.47 13.33 -8.47
CA PHE A 112 -10.58 13.94 -7.47
C PHE A 112 -9.17 14.05 -8.03
N ASP A 113 -8.43 15.04 -7.58
CA ASP A 113 -7.03 15.18 -7.92
C ASP A 113 -6.16 14.82 -6.72
N VAL A 114 -5.10 14.06 -6.98
CA VAL A 114 -4.10 13.71 -5.97
C VAL A 114 -2.94 14.69 -6.13
N PRO A 115 -2.77 15.65 -5.19
CA PRO A 115 -1.66 16.56 -5.27
C PRO A 115 -0.36 15.78 -5.12
N PHE A 116 0.50 15.87 -6.12
CA PHE A 116 1.84 15.28 -6.10
C PHE A 116 2.87 16.40 -6.23
N ASP A 117 3.41 16.83 -5.11
CA ASP A 117 4.38 17.93 -5.10
C ASP A 117 5.80 17.43 -5.38
N ALA A 118 6.20 16.33 -4.75
CA ALA A 118 7.49 15.69 -4.94
C ALA A 118 7.49 14.27 -4.34
N PHE A 119 8.43 13.43 -4.77
CA PHE A 119 8.71 12.18 -4.07
C PHE A 119 9.19 12.48 -2.63
N PRO A 120 8.83 11.63 -1.65
CA PRO A 120 9.35 11.76 -0.29
C PRO A 120 10.88 11.62 -0.29
N THR A 121 11.52 12.15 0.75
CA THR A 121 12.96 11.91 0.95
C THR A 121 13.22 10.42 1.08
N PHE A 122 14.12 9.91 0.26
CA PHE A 122 14.50 8.50 0.29
C PHE A 122 15.50 8.27 1.42
N GLU A 123 15.07 7.54 2.44
CA GLU A 123 15.91 7.15 3.56
C GLU A 123 16.77 5.93 3.19
N ALA A 124 18.01 5.90 3.64
CA ALA A 124 18.87 4.74 3.44
C ALA A 124 18.25 3.50 4.12
N PRO A 125 18.24 2.33 3.47
CA PRO A 125 17.60 1.12 4.00
C PRO A 125 18.13 0.74 5.39
N GLU A 126 19.41 0.96 5.66
CA GLU A 126 20.09 0.60 6.92
C GLU A 126 19.40 1.24 8.14
N THR A 127 18.79 2.40 7.98
CA THR A 127 18.06 3.09 9.06
C THR A 127 16.73 2.44 9.42
N GLN A 128 16.21 1.60 8.53
CA GLN A 128 14.91 0.93 8.65
C GLN A 128 15.06 -0.58 8.90
N PHE A 129 16.29 -1.06 9.07
CA PHE A 129 16.53 -2.50 9.26
C PHE A 129 15.94 -3.01 10.58
N VAL A 130 15.14 -4.05 10.46
CA VAL A 130 14.55 -4.78 11.59
C VAL A 130 15.03 -6.22 11.51
N GLU A 131 15.58 -6.74 12.60
CA GLU A 131 16.01 -8.13 12.64
C GLU A 131 14.84 -9.08 12.34
N PRO A 132 14.97 -10.06 11.43
CA PRO A 132 13.88 -10.94 11.01
C PRO A 132 13.19 -11.67 12.16
N THR A 133 13.93 -12.04 13.21
CA THR A 133 13.39 -12.72 14.39
C THR A 133 12.44 -11.82 15.20
N SER A 134 12.76 -10.53 15.33
CA SER A 134 11.91 -9.55 16.01
C SER A 134 10.68 -9.22 15.18
N GLY A 135 10.83 -9.09 13.86
CA GLY A 135 9.71 -8.86 12.93
C GLY A 135 8.69 -9.98 12.96
N LEU A 136 9.14 -11.24 13.01
CA LEU A 136 8.23 -12.40 13.11
C LEU A 136 7.31 -12.37 14.32
N SER A 137 7.77 -11.87 15.46
CA SER A 137 6.96 -11.80 16.69
C SER A 137 5.84 -10.76 16.60
N GLN A 138 5.97 -9.76 15.76
CA GLN A 138 5.00 -8.69 15.56
C GLN A 138 3.93 -9.05 14.52
N ARG A 139 4.18 -10.02 13.65
CA ARG A 139 3.26 -10.44 12.58
C ARG A 139 2.00 -11.11 13.14
N THR A 140 0.85 -10.67 12.69
CA THR A 140 -0.45 -11.29 13.00
C THR A 140 -0.52 -12.74 12.51
N ASP A 141 0.10 -13.05 11.35
CA ASP A 141 0.13 -14.39 10.78
C ASP A 141 0.87 -15.38 11.72
N SER A 142 1.99 -14.94 12.35
CA SER A 142 2.72 -15.77 13.32
C SER A 142 1.86 -16.09 14.54
N ARG A 143 1.05 -15.13 15.02
CA ARG A 143 0.10 -15.36 16.13
C ARG A 143 -1.01 -16.33 15.73
N LEU A 144 -1.50 -16.23 14.50
CA LEU A 144 -2.52 -17.16 13.98
C LEU A 144 -2.00 -18.59 13.97
N LEU A 145 -0.75 -18.84 13.58
CA LEU A 145 -0.12 -20.15 13.61
C LEU A 145 0.01 -20.70 15.04
N ASP A 146 0.33 -19.85 16.02
CA ASP A 146 0.36 -20.26 17.43
C ASP A 146 -1.03 -20.65 17.92
N ILE A 147 -2.07 -19.91 17.55
CA ILE A 147 -3.47 -20.25 17.85
C ILE A 147 -3.86 -21.59 17.22
N GLN A 148 -3.43 -21.87 15.98
CA GLN A 148 -3.71 -23.17 15.34
C GLN A 148 -3.09 -24.35 16.10
N VAL A 149 -1.87 -24.19 16.61
CA VAL A 149 -1.21 -25.21 17.47
C VAL A 149 -2.00 -25.37 18.77
N GLN A 150 -2.40 -24.29 19.44
CA GLN A 150 -3.23 -24.33 20.64
C GLN A 150 -4.56 -25.02 20.38
N HIS A 151 -5.22 -24.72 19.27
CA HIS A 151 -6.47 -25.37 18.87
C HIS A 151 -6.29 -26.89 18.72
N ALA A 152 -5.23 -27.33 18.06
CA ALA A 152 -4.94 -28.77 17.95
C ALA A 152 -4.68 -29.42 19.33
N GLN A 153 -4.00 -28.73 20.26
CA GLN A 153 -3.78 -29.20 21.63
C GLN A 153 -5.09 -29.28 22.42
N ILE A 154 -5.95 -28.29 22.31
CA ILE A 154 -7.28 -28.27 22.97
C ILE A 154 -8.12 -29.41 22.43
N ASN A 155 -8.18 -29.64 21.12
CA ASN A 155 -8.91 -30.76 20.52
C ASN A 155 -8.42 -32.11 21.05
N ARG A 156 -7.11 -32.29 21.21
CA ARG A 156 -6.54 -33.50 21.83
C ARG A 156 -7.01 -33.65 23.29
N ARG A 157 -7.05 -32.56 24.07
CA ARG A 157 -7.58 -32.58 25.45
C ARG A 157 -9.07 -32.92 25.49
N MET A 158 -9.84 -32.36 24.57
CA MET A 158 -11.27 -32.68 24.45
C MET A 158 -11.50 -34.16 24.10
N THR A 159 -10.70 -34.70 23.18
CA THR A 159 -10.76 -36.13 22.87
C THR A 159 -10.43 -36.98 24.11
N LEU A 160 -9.41 -36.59 24.89
CA LEU A 160 -9.11 -37.28 26.16
C LEU A 160 -10.30 -37.18 27.13
N GLY A 161 -10.91 -36.00 27.27
CA GLY A 161 -12.08 -35.77 28.11
C GLY A 161 -13.26 -36.67 27.78
N ASN A 162 -13.48 -36.94 26.50
CA ASN A 162 -14.58 -37.82 26.05
C ASN A 162 -14.43 -39.30 26.50
N TYR A 163 -13.23 -39.69 26.90
CA TYR A 163 -12.95 -41.06 27.41
C TYR A 163 -12.86 -41.10 28.95
N LEU A 164 -12.99 -39.96 29.62
CA LEU A 164 -13.03 -39.90 31.08
C LEU A 164 -14.47 -40.10 31.60
N PRO A 165 -14.63 -40.64 32.83
CA PRO A 165 -15.93 -40.68 33.47
C PRO A 165 -16.54 -39.27 33.61
N THR A 166 -17.82 -39.13 33.26
CA THR A 166 -18.56 -37.89 33.45
C THR A 166 -19.48 -37.98 34.66
N VAL A 167 -19.41 -36.98 35.49
CA VAL A 167 -20.31 -36.84 36.64
C VAL A 167 -21.25 -35.67 36.41
N ALA A 168 -22.54 -35.94 36.37
CA ALA A 168 -23.57 -34.91 36.20
C ALA A 168 -24.44 -34.87 37.50
N LEU A 169 -24.65 -33.64 37.95
CA LEU A 169 -25.62 -33.37 39.03
C LEU A 169 -26.81 -32.62 38.41
N GLY A 170 -28.00 -33.12 38.64
CA GLY A 170 -29.23 -32.54 38.15
C GLY A 170 -30.26 -32.38 39.27
N GLY A 171 -31.06 -31.34 39.17
CA GLY A 171 -32.22 -31.18 40.03
C GLY A 171 -33.41 -30.74 39.17
N ALA A 172 -34.56 -31.30 39.44
CA ALA A 172 -35.82 -30.91 38.83
C ALA A 172 -36.88 -30.65 39.91
N TYR A 173 -37.59 -29.56 39.79
CA TYR A 173 -38.77 -29.28 40.59
C TYR A 173 -39.98 -29.42 39.65
N ILE A 174 -40.86 -30.38 40.00
CA ILE A 174 -42.04 -30.72 39.20
C ILE A 174 -43.25 -30.19 39.97
N TYR A 175 -44.02 -29.35 39.33
CA TYR A 175 -45.31 -28.90 39.79
C TYR A 175 -46.35 -29.30 38.75
N HIS A 176 -47.35 -30.05 39.15
CA HIS A 176 -48.50 -30.27 38.29
C HIS A 176 -49.79 -30.26 39.12
N ASP A 177 -50.78 -29.60 38.56
CA ASP A 177 -52.15 -29.62 39.08
C ASP A 177 -52.98 -30.55 38.19
N PHE A 178 -53.45 -31.65 38.73
CA PHE A 178 -54.28 -32.58 38.05
C PHE A 178 -55.47 -32.93 38.90
N MET A 179 -56.67 -32.65 38.41
CA MET A 179 -57.94 -32.87 39.09
C MET A 179 -58.06 -32.24 40.47
N GLY A 180 -57.57 -31.02 40.70
CA GLY A 180 -57.70 -30.28 41.95
C GLY A 180 -56.79 -30.79 43.12
N LYS A 181 -55.80 -31.62 42.79
CA LYS A 181 -54.73 -32.01 43.71
C LYS A 181 -53.41 -31.43 43.27
N ASP A 182 -52.89 -30.47 43.99
CA ASP A 182 -51.52 -29.90 43.80
C ASP A 182 -50.51 -30.98 44.24
N THR A 183 -49.71 -31.41 43.30
CA THR A 183 -48.56 -32.29 43.57
C THR A 183 -47.27 -31.55 43.30
N ARG A 184 -46.42 -31.47 44.33
CA ARG A 184 -45.10 -30.87 44.27
C ARG A 184 -44.03 -31.91 44.53
N ALA A 185 -43.11 -32.11 43.62
CA ALA A 185 -41.99 -33.02 43.84
C ALA A 185 -40.68 -32.33 43.49
N ALA A 186 -39.67 -32.50 44.34
CA ALA A 186 -38.30 -32.10 44.05
C ALA A 186 -37.46 -33.38 43.88
N ILE A 187 -36.75 -33.48 42.77
CA ILE A 187 -35.86 -34.61 42.50
C ILE A 187 -34.43 -34.06 42.38
N VAL A 188 -33.51 -34.63 43.13
CA VAL A 188 -32.07 -34.39 42.99
C VAL A 188 -31.45 -35.71 42.57
N MET A 189 -30.69 -35.68 41.48
CA MET A 189 -30.02 -36.89 40.95
C MET A 189 -28.54 -36.61 40.70
N ALA A 190 -27.71 -37.63 40.94
CA ALA A 190 -26.32 -37.66 40.57
C ALA A 190 -26.13 -38.85 39.61
N THR A 191 -25.59 -38.56 38.43
CA THR A 191 -25.34 -39.59 37.41
C THR A 191 -23.85 -39.68 37.16
N VAL A 192 -23.27 -40.88 37.22
CA VAL A 192 -21.90 -41.17 36.82
C VAL A 192 -21.98 -42.04 35.57
N SER A 193 -21.44 -41.53 34.44
CA SER A 193 -21.39 -42.27 33.19
C SER A 193 -19.94 -42.61 32.83
N VAL A 194 -19.66 -43.89 32.62
CA VAL A 194 -18.36 -44.41 32.28
C VAL A 194 -18.41 -45.02 30.88
N PRO A 195 -17.71 -44.49 29.86
CA PRO A 195 -17.78 -44.94 28.47
C PRO A 195 -16.86 -46.16 28.25
N LEU A 196 -17.27 -47.36 28.73
CA LEU A 196 -16.46 -48.58 28.66
C LEU A 196 -16.15 -49.02 27.24
N SER A 197 -17.11 -48.89 26.30
CA SER A 197 -16.94 -49.26 24.89
C SER A 197 -15.98 -48.34 24.13
N GLY A 198 -15.81 -47.11 24.60
CA GLY A 198 -14.90 -46.12 24.00
C GLY A 198 -13.40 -46.40 24.26
N TRP A 199 -13.06 -47.17 25.26
CA TRP A 199 -11.67 -47.36 25.67
C TRP A 199 -10.86 -48.15 24.67
N TRP A 200 -11.41 -49.11 23.92
CA TRP A 200 -10.73 -49.84 22.89
C TRP A 200 -10.36 -48.97 21.66
N GLY A 201 -11.21 -48.02 21.29
CA GLY A 201 -10.93 -47.06 20.19
C GLY A 201 -10.17 -45.81 20.61
N GLY A 202 -10.19 -45.45 21.91
CA GLY A 202 -9.65 -44.21 22.44
C GLY A 202 -8.15 -44.05 22.26
N SER A 203 -7.38 -45.15 22.35
CA SER A 203 -5.93 -45.11 22.14
C SER A 203 -5.55 -44.68 20.71
N HIS A 204 -6.28 -45.17 19.71
CA HIS A 204 -6.06 -44.78 18.32
C HIS A 204 -6.49 -43.33 18.04
N ALA A 205 -7.59 -42.88 18.64
CA ALA A 205 -8.02 -41.49 18.52
C ALA A 205 -7.02 -40.52 19.15
N LEU A 206 -6.52 -40.79 20.34
CA LEU A 206 -5.51 -39.99 21.02
C LEU A 206 -4.17 -39.96 20.24
N ARG A 207 -3.77 -41.09 19.66
CA ARG A 207 -2.57 -41.18 18.80
C ARG A 207 -2.73 -40.35 17.56
N ARG A 208 -3.88 -40.41 16.89
CA ARG A 208 -4.21 -39.56 15.73
C ARG A 208 -4.16 -38.08 16.09
N ASP A 209 -4.73 -37.68 17.21
CA ASP A 209 -4.76 -36.28 17.60
C ASP A 209 -3.39 -35.78 18.10
N LYS A 210 -2.54 -36.67 18.65
CA LYS A 210 -1.12 -36.37 18.90
C LYS A 210 -0.41 -36.05 17.60
N LEU A 211 -0.63 -36.84 16.54
CA LEU A 211 -0.03 -36.59 15.21
C LEU A 211 -0.53 -35.27 14.60
N LYS A 212 -1.81 -34.91 14.80
CA LYS A 212 -2.33 -33.61 14.37
C LYS A 212 -1.62 -32.44 15.06
N VAL A 213 -1.35 -32.57 16.37
CA VAL A 213 -0.57 -31.55 17.11
C VAL A 213 0.84 -31.43 16.53
N GLN A 214 1.52 -32.56 16.27
CA GLN A 214 2.85 -32.54 15.65
C GLN A 214 2.81 -31.93 14.26
N HIS A 215 1.81 -32.27 13.44
CA HIS A 215 1.64 -31.66 12.12
C HIS A 215 1.44 -30.15 12.21
N ALA A 216 0.61 -29.65 13.15
CA ALA A 216 0.40 -28.22 13.34
C ALA A 216 1.69 -27.52 13.81
N GLN A 217 2.50 -28.17 14.65
CA GLN A 217 3.79 -27.65 15.10
C GLN A 217 4.80 -27.56 13.94
N ASN A 218 4.90 -28.61 13.12
CA ASN A 218 5.78 -28.60 11.94
C ASN A 218 5.33 -27.53 10.93
N ALA A 219 4.02 -27.45 10.63
CA ALA A 219 3.49 -26.42 9.73
C ALA A 219 3.77 -25.00 10.23
N ARG A 220 3.70 -24.77 11.55
CA ARG A 220 4.10 -23.49 12.16
C ARG A 220 5.57 -23.19 11.93
N GLU A 221 6.46 -24.18 12.12
CA GLU A 221 7.90 -23.98 11.96
C GLU A 221 8.25 -23.70 10.51
N ASP A 222 7.71 -24.48 9.56
CA ASP A 222 7.89 -24.27 8.14
C ASP A 222 7.41 -22.87 7.71
N ALA A 223 6.21 -22.47 8.18
CA ALA A 223 5.69 -21.14 7.87
C ALA A 223 6.55 -20.01 8.45
N ARG A 224 7.12 -20.17 9.66
CA ARG A 224 8.05 -19.20 10.24
C ARG A 224 9.35 -19.08 9.45
N GLN A 225 9.87 -20.18 8.93
CA GLN A 225 11.04 -20.16 8.05
C GLN A 225 10.75 -19.41 6.75
N LEU A 226 9.58 -19.68 6.13
CA LEU A 226 9.16 -18.96 4.92
C LEU A 226 8.94 -17.45 5.18
N MET A 227 8.37 -17.09 6.33
CA MET A 227 8.23 -15.68 6.73
C MET A 227 9.58 -14.98 6.92
N ARG A 228 10.59 -15.70 7.45
CA ARG A 228 11.95 -15.15 7.56
C ARG A 228 12.55 -14.87 6.19
N VAL A 229 12.44 -15.82 5.26
CA VAL A 229 12.88 -15.64 3.86
C VAL A 229 12.13 -14.49 3.19
N ASP A 230 10.83 -14.35 3.45
CA ASP A 230 10.04 -13.23 2.94
C ASP A 230 10.56 -11.88 3.44
N ILE A 231 10.84 -11.73 4.73
CA ILE A 231 11.42 -10.50 5.31
C ILE A 231 12.78 -10.18 4.67
N GLU A 232 13.66 -11.16 4.54
CA GLU A 232 15.00 -10.99 3.93
C GLU A 232 14.89 -10.61 2.44
N THR A 233 13.96 -11.24 1.72
CA THR A 233 13.68 -10.92 0.31
C THR A 233 13.17 -9.48 0.16
N LYS A 234 12.20 -9.05 1.01
CA LYS A 234 11.68 -7.68 0.97
C LYS A 234 12.76 -6.65 1.34
N TRP A 235 13.64 -7.00 2.29
CA TRP A 235 14.80 -6.18 2.63
C TRP A 235 15.76 -6.02 1.44
N SER A 236 16.11 -7.11 0.80
CA SER A 236 16.98 -7.11 -0.39
C SER A 236 16.39 -6.26 -1.51
N ASN A 237 15.08 -6.43 -1.79
CA ASN A 237 14.38 -5.65 -2.80
C ASN A 237 14.35 -4.14 -2.45
N LEU A 238 14.21 -3.78 -1.17
CA LEU A 238 14.26 -2.39 -0.73
C LEU A 238 15.64 -1.78 -0.93
N SER A 239 16.69 -2.53 -0.59
CA SER A 239 18.08 -2.11 -0.77
C SER A 239 18.43 -1.93 -2.25
N GLU A 240 18.00 -2.86 -3.09
CA GLU A 240 18.16 -2.77 -4.54
C GLU A 240 17.42 -1.54 -5.10
N ALA A 241 16.15 -1.35 -4.75
CA ALA A 241 15.36 -0.22 -5.23
C ALA A 241 15.97 1.12 -4.82
N TYR A 242 16.57 1.23 -3.64
CA TYR A 242 17.28 2.43 -3.21
C TYR A 242 18.49 2.75 -4.09
N LEU A 243 19.32 1.74 -4.39
CA LEU A 243 20.48 1.91 -5.27
C LEU A 243 20.07 2.27 -6.70
N GLN A 244 18.96 1.73 -7.20
CA GLN A 244 18.43 2.04 -8.53
C GLN A 244 18.04 3.52 -8.67
N ILE A 245 17.63 4.21 -7.60
CA ILE A 245 17.32 5.65 -7.64
C ILE A 245 18.58 6.46 -7.99
N ASP A 246 19.72 6.16 -7.36
CA ASP A 246 20.96 6.89 -7.63
C ASP A 246 21.46 6.64 -9.06
N LEU A 247 21.41 5.40 -9.53
CA LEU A 247 21.76 5.03 -10.90
C LEU A 247 20.86 5.75 -11.93
N ALA A 248 19.56 5.77 -11.67
CA ALA A 248 18.60 6.44 -12.55
C ALA A 248 18.80 7.96 -12.53
N ARG A 249 19.12 8.56 -11.38
CA ARG A 249 19.45 10.00 -11.27
C ARG A 249 20.68 10.37 -12.11
N ARG A 250 21.74 9.57 -12.02
CA ARG A 250 22.95 9.76 -12.84
C ARG A 250 22.64 9.61 -14.32
N SER A 251 21.79 8.65 -14.69
CA SER A 251 21.35 8.48 -16.08
C SER A 251 20.61 9.70 -16.62
N VAL A 252 19.74 10.32 -15.78
CA VAL A 252 19.07 11.58 -16.18
C VAL A 252 20.07 12.71 -16.40
N ALA A 253 21.06 12.87 -15.49
CA ALA A 253 22.08 13.89 -15.64
C ALA A 253 22.89 13.71 -16.93
N SER A 254 23.34 12.47 -17.19
CA SER A 254 24.09 12.14 -18.42
C SER A 254 23.26 12.35 -19.70
N ALA A 255 21.98 11.93 -19.68
CA ALA A 255 21.09 12.11 -20.82
C ALA A 255 20.74 13.60 -21.07
N THR A 256 20.66 14.40 -20.00
CA THR A 256 20.43 15.86 -20.12
C THR A 256 21.60 16.54 -20.82
N GLU A 257 22.82 16.21 -20.41
CA GLU A 257 24.02 16.76 -21.04
C GLU A 257 24.19 16.27 -22.47
N ASN A 258 23.91 15.00 -22.74
CA ASN A 258 23.92 14.47 -24.09
C ASN A 258 22.93 15.19 -25.00
N LEU A 259 21.72 15.48 -24.51
CA LEU A 259 20.73 16.26 -25.26
C LEU A 259 21.24 17.69 -25.55
N ARG A 260 21.85 18.34 -24.55
CA ARG A 260 22.41 19.69 -24.72
C ARG A 260 23.46 19.71 -25.83
N LEU A 261 24.44 18.80 -25.77
CA LEU A 261 25.53 18.71 -26.78
C LEU A 261 24.99 18.40 -28.18
N ASN A 262 24.03 17.47 -28.31
CA ASN A 262 23.41 17.14 -29.58
C ASN A 262 22.59 18.30 -30.15
N ARG A 263 21.94 19.09 -29.30
CA ARG A 263 21.23 20.30 -29.73
C ARG A 263 22.18 21.34 -30.29
N ASP A 264 23.23 21.68 -29.54
CA ASP A 264 24.23 22.65 -29.93
C ASP A 264 24.92 22.23 -31.27
N SER A 265 25.22 20.93 -31.42
CA SER A 265 25.82 20.37 -32.62
C SER A 265 24.86 20.36 -33.84
N TYR A 266 23.56 20.12 -33.59
CA TYR A 266 22.55 20.18 -34.64
C TYR A 266 22.34 21.63 -35.13
N GLU A 267 22.28 22.59 -34.23
CA GLU A 267 22.19 24.03 -34.55
C GLU A 267 23.42 24.51 -35.32
N ALA A 268 24.59 23.97 -34.99
CA ALA A 268 25.83 24.23 -35.77
C ALA A 268 25.91 23.47 -37.12
N GLY A 269 24.90 22.62 -37.44
CA GLY A 269 24.87 21.84 -38.68
C GLY A 269 25.86 20.67 -38.74
N THR A 270 26.48 20.28 -37.61
CA THR A 270 27.55 19.26 -37.57
C THR A 270 27.00 17.84 -37.37
N VAL A 271 25.77 17.69 -36.87
CA VAL A 271 25.12 16.38 -36.66
C VAL A 271 23.75 16.34 -37.32
N PRO A 272 23.27 15.17 -37.77
CA PRO A 272 21.96 15.04 -38.37
C PRO A 272 20.85 15.12 -37.32
N LEU A 273 19.61 15.48 -37.71
CA LEU A 273 18.42 15.56 -36.89
C LEU A 273 18.16 14.27 -36.09
N THR A 274 18.52 13.10 -36.62
CA THR A 274 18.37 11.82 -35.95
C THR A 274 19.06 11.78 -34.60
N ASN A 275 20.26 12.33 -34.48
CA ASN A 275 21.01 12.35 -33.23
C ASN A 275 20.31 13.20 -32.18
N LEU A 276 19.72 14.34 -32.59
CA LEU A 276 18.91 15.17 -31.68
C LEU A 276 17.65 14.44 -31.20
N LEU A 277 16.90 13.78 -32.10
CA LEU A 277 15.69 13.02 -31.75
C LEU A 277 16.02 11.81 -30.85
N ASP A 278 17.14 11.14 -31.11
CA ASP A 278 17.62 10.03 -30.28
C ASP A 278 18.01 10.52 -28.88
N ALA A 279 18.72 11.64 -28.76
CA ALA A 279 19.08 12.23 -27.48
C ALA A 279 17.83 12.68 -26.69
N GLN A 280 16.82 13.24 -27.35
CA GLN A 280 15.52 13.56 -26.71
C GLN A 280 14.83 12.30 -26.20
N THR A 281 14.85 11.22 -26.99
CA THR A 281 14.26 9.94 -26.60
C THR A 281 14.99 9.32 -25.42
N GLN A 282 16.33 9.36 -25.42
CA GLN A 282 17.15 8.88 -24.29
C GLN A 282 16.87 9.64 -22.99
N LEU A 283 16.77 10.96 -23.04
CA LEU A 283 16.41 11.75 -21.86
C LEU A 283 15.03 11.40 -21.34
N ARG A 284 14.04 11.21 -22.21
CA ARG A 284 12.70 10.80 -21.81
C ARG A 284 12.73 9.43 -21.11
N LEU A 285 13.40 8.44 -21.71
CA LEU A 285 13.53 7.11 -21.14
C LEU A 285 14.28 7.13 -19.79
N ALA A 286 15.31 7.97 -19.65
CA ALA A 286 16.02 8.13 -18.39
C ALA A 286 15.12 8.72 -17.29
N ARG A 287 14.27 9.70 -17.61
CA ARG A 287 13.31 10.29 -16.68
C ARG A 287 12.21 9.29 -16.29
N ASP A 288 11.70 8.52 -17.23
CA ASP A 288 10.72 7.48 -17.00
C ASP A 288 11.28 6.43 -16.01
N ARG A 289 12.52 5.95 -16.25
CA ARG A 289 13.23 5.03 -15.35
C ARG A 289 13.46 5.61 -13.95
N TYR A 290 13.76 6.90 -13.85
CA TYR A 290 13.90 7.57 -12.55
C TYR A 290 12.58 7.57 -11.78
N THR A 291 11.47 7.87 -12.44
CA THR A 291 10.12 7.83 -11.83
C THR A 291 9.74 6.41 -11.40
N GLU A 292 10.04 5.42 -12.26
CA GLU A 292 9.84 4.00 -11.95
C GLU A 292 10.65 3.57 -10.74
N ALA A 293 11.93 3.94 -10.65
CA ALA A 293 12.80 3.61 -9.52
C ALA A 293 12.29 4.23 -8.21
N CYS A 294 11.85 5.49 -8.24
CA CYS A 294 11.26 6.16 -7.08
C CYS A 294 9.97 5.44 -6.61
N THR A 295 9.12 5.06 -7.54
CA THR A 295 7.87 4.33 -7.25
C THR A 295 8.17 2.92 -6.72
N ALA A 296 9.14 2.22 -7.32
CA ALA A 296 9.57 0.90 -6.87
C ALA A 296 10.10 0.93 -5.44
N TYR A 297 10.89 1.95 -5.07
CA TYR A 297 11.34 2.14 -3.70
C TYR A 297 10.16 2.35 -2.72
N CYS A 298 9.21 3.21 -3.04
CA CYS A 298 8.04 3.44 -2.19
C CYS A 298 7.24 2.13 -1.97
N ASN A 299 7.06 1.35 -3.02
CA ASN A 299 6.39 0.06 -2.96
C ASN A 299 7.20 -0.97 -2.16
N ALA A 300 8.50 -1.07 -2.39
CA ALA A 300 9.39 -1.98 -1.66
C ALA A 300 9.45 -1.62 -0.17
N ARG A 301 9.50 -0.33 0.19
CA ARG A 301 9.46 0.15 1.57
C ARG A 301 8.15 -0.25 2.26
N THR A 302 7.04 -0.08 1.60
CA THR A 302 5.72 -0.47 2.13
C THR A 302 5.63 -1.98 2.31
N ALA A 303 6.08 -2.75 1.32
CA ALA A 303 6.10 -4.22 1.38
C ALA A 303 7.03 -4.74 2.50
N TYR A 304 8.18 -4.11 2.69
CA TYR A 304 9.10 -4.45 3.79
C TYR A 304 8.48 -4.15 5.17
N ARG A 305 7.90 -2.97 5.37
CA ARG A 305 7.19 -2.62 6.61
C ARG A 305 6.05 -3.59 6.92
N GLN A 306 5.31 -3.99 5.91
CA GLN A 306 4.28 -5.01 6.05
C GLN A 306 4.87 -6.36 6.45
N ALA A 307 5.98 -6.77 5.84
CA ALA A 307 6.64 -8.03 6.13
C ALA A 307 7.22 -8.10 7.55
N VAL A 308 7.71 -7.00 8.12
CA VAL A 308 8.20 -6.95 9.52
C VAL A 308 7.08 -6.73 10.55
N GLY A 309 5.82 -6.64 10.11
CA GLY A 309 4.67 -6.53 11.00
C GLY A 309 4.34 -5.13 11.48
N GLU A 310 4.95 -4.09 10.91
CA GLU A 310 4.55 -2.69 11.13
C GLU A 310 3.20 -2.41 10.45
N GLN A 311 2.15 -3.09 10.91
CA GLN A 311 0.81 -2.89 10.36
C GLN A 311 0.11 -1.72 11.03
N GLY A 312 -0.29 -0.75 10.21
CA GLY A 312 -1.47 0.09 10.45
C GLY A 312 -1.33 1.25 11.44
N ALA A 313 -0.42 1.24 12.40
CA ALA A 313 -0.38 2.29 13.42
C ALA A 313 0.29 3.60 12.95
N ARG A 314 1.11 3.56 11.90
CA ARG A 314 1.85 4.74 11.39
C ARG A 314 1.51 5.16 9.95
N ILE A 315 0.85 4.31 9.17
CA ILE A 315 0.40 4.68 7.81
C ILE A 315 -0.85 5.57 7.87
N VAL A 316 -1.71 5.35 8.88
CA VAL A 316 -2.95 6.10 9.07
C VAL A 316 -2.74 7.59 9.40
N PRO A 317 -1.74 8.02 10.21
CA PRO A 317 -1.60 9.47 10.47
C PRO A 317 -1.09 10.26 9.27
N GLU A 318 -0.27 9.70 8.39
CA GLU A 318 0.14 10.40 7.17
C GLU A 318 -1.00 10.50 6.15
N LEU A 319 -1.75 9.43 5.94
CA LEU A 319 -2.95 9.44 5.08
C LEU A 319 -4.12 10.19 5.73
N SER A 320 -4.31 10.13 7.05
CA SER A 320 -5.37 10.88 7.72
C SER A 320 -5.09 12.38 7.74
N GLN A 321 -3.83 12.81 7.82
CA GLN A 321 -3.47 14.21 7.64
C GLN A 321 -3.72 14.70 6.21
N PHE A 322 -3.61 13.81 5.21
CA PHE A 322 -3.98 14.13 3.82
C PHE A 322 -5.50 14.19 3.61
N LEU A 323 -6.27 13.30 4.24
CA LEU A 323 -7.72 13.23 4.09
C LEU A 323 -8.46 14.26 4.96
N CYS A 324 -8.01 14.54 6.19
CA CYS A 324 -8.61 15.56 7.06
C CYS A 324 -8.39 17.02 6.63
N ARG A 325 -7.60 17.30 5.62
CA ARG A 325 -7.42 18.68 5.08
C ARG A 325 -8.49 19.11 4.07
N ARG A 326 -9.50 18.26 3.80
CA ARG A 326 -10.53 18.56 2.77
C ARG A 326 -11.99 18.19 3.14
N ILE A 327 -12.31 18.01 4.44
CA ILE A 327 -13.71 18.02 4.89
C ILE A 327 -14.03 19.33 5.61
#